data_609ee9b166b5bd569135b8218f12d9b3
#
_entry.id   609ee9b166b5bd569135b8218f12d9b3
#
_cell.length_a   1.000
_cell.length_b   1.000
_cell.length_c   1.000
_cell.angle_alpha   90.00
_cell.angle_beta   90.00
_cell.angle_gamma   90.00
#
_symmetry.space_group_name_H-M   'P 1'
#
loop_
_entity.id
_entity.type
_entity.pdbx_description
1 polymer ?
#
loop_
_entity_poly.entity_id
_entity_poly.type
_entity_poly.pdbx_seq_one_letter_code
_entity_poly.pdbx_strand_id
1 'polypeptide(L)'
;MSRRAPASGIRRYLNVVNFGGLAIVVLSTLPLYWMLASSFKGPGEISASPPTLAPTSPTLGNYAEAFVRNGIGRYLLNSVLVASVSTAVVLGLSFFAGYALARTPLRGRGPLMTALLMLSVFPPIALVVPLFLLERQVGLLNSYAGLIVPYVALNLPFAIWIMRNYLVGIPHELEEAATVDGAGPLRIVLTVIAPLARPGLFTAGIFTFTATWAEFLLALTFNSEDGHRTVPVGIALFTSQYTVPYGTLFAGAVAATLPIGILVLIFRRSIVSGMTSGAVKG
;
A
#
# COMPACT_ATOMS: atom_id res chain seq x y z
N MET A 1 -33.33 5.08 -46.81
CA MET A 1 -33.79 4.11 -45.80
C MET A 1 -32.74 3.98 -44.71
N SER A 2 -32.88 4.71 -43.62
CA SER A 2 -31.96 4.66 -42.49
C SER A 2 -32.41 3.60 -41.51
N ARG A 3 -31.63 2.52 -41.39
CA ARG A 3 -31.86 1.47 -40.38
C ARG A 3 -31.45 1.99 -39.01
N ARG A 4 -32.41 2.37 -38.19
CA ARG A 4 -32.18 2.60 -36.75
C ARG A 4 -31.86 1.26 -36.09
N ALA A 5 -30.63 1.16 -35.52
CA ALA A 5 -30.27 0.02 -34.70
C ALA A 5 -31.19 -0.07 -33.47
N PRO A 6 -31.54 -1.28 -32.99
CA PRO A 6 -32.51 -1.45 -31.92
C PRO A 6 -31.93 -0.97 -30.57
N ALA A 7 -32.47 0.12 -30.07
CA ALA A 7 -32.14 0.72 -28.77
C ALA A 7 -32.37 -0.23 -27.56
N SER A 8 -33.07 -1.35 -27.77
CA SER A 8 -33.36 -2.35 -26.72
C SER A 8 -32.15 -3.19 -26.29
N GLY A 9 -31.25 -3.50 -27.21
CA GLY A 9 -30.05 -4.30 -26.90
C GLY A 9 -29.04 -3.54 -26.03
N ILE A 10 -28.81 -2.27 -26.29
CA ILE A 10 -27.89 -1.42 -25.52
C ILE A 10 -28.40 -1.19 -24.10
N ARG A 11 -29.70 -0.93 -23.91
CA ARG A 11 -30.32 -0.81 -22.57
C ARG A 11 -30.22 -2.11 -21.76
N ARG A 12 -30.43 -3.26 -22.38
CA ARG A 12 -30.31 -4.56 -21.70
C ARG A 12 -28.86 -4.85 -21.30
N TYR A 13 -27.89 -4.53 -22.17
CA TYR A 13 -26.45 -4.67 -21.89
C TYR A 13 -26.04 -3.74 -20.74
N LEU A 14 -26.42 -2.47 -20.77
CA LEU A 14 -26.14 -1.51 -19.69
C LEU A 14 -26.76 -1.96 -18.35
N ASN A 15 -27.96 -2.53 -18.36
CA ASN A 15 -28.59 -3.07 -17.14
C ASN A 15 -27.81 -4.26 -16.56
N VAL A 16 -27.32 -5.18 -17.39
CA VAL A 16 -26.53 -6.34 -16.95
C VAL A 16 -25.18 -5.90 -16.39
N VAL A 17 -24.49 -4.97 -17.07
CA VAL A 17 -23.21 -4.42 -16.60
C VAL A 17 -23.38 -3.66 -15.30
N ASN A 18 -24.42 -2.83 -15.18
CA ASN A 18 -24.71 -2.09 -13.96
C ASN A 18 -25.08 -3.02 -12.80
N PHE A 19 -25.87 -4.07 -13.05
CA PHE A 19 -26.20 -5.08 -12.03
C PHE A 19 -24.96 -5.84 -11.58
N GLY A 20 -24.13 -6.28 -12.53
CA GLY A 20 -22.85 -6.93 -12.21
C GLY A 20 -21.91 -6.02 -11.41
N GLY A 21 -21.79 -4.75 -11.82
CA GLY A 21 -21.02 -3.75 -11.08
C GLY A 21 -21.55 -3.52 -9.67
N LEU A 22 -22.86 -3.38 -9.51
CA LEU A 22 -23.50 -3.24 -8.19
C LEU A 22 -23.25 -4.47 -7.30
N ALA A 23 -23.39 -5.66 -7.86
CA ALA A 23 -23.14 -6.92 -7.14
C ALA A 23 -21.69 -6.98 -6.64
N ILE A 24 -20.71 -6.63 -7.46
CA ILE A 24 -19.30 -6.59 -7.08
C ILE A 24 -19.10 -5.57 -5.94
N VAL A 25 -19.66 -4.38 -6.04
CA VAL A 25 -19.56 -3.34 -4.99
C VAL A 25 -20.14 -3.85 -3.68
N VAL A 26 -21.37 -4.40 -3.71
CA VAL A 26 -22.02 -4.94 -2.51
C VAL A 26 -21.20 -6.06 -1.87
N LEU A 27 -20.76 -7.05 -2.66
CA LEU A 27 -19.97 -8.17 -2.17
C LEU A 27 -18.62 -7.72 -1.60
N SER A 28 -17.99 -6.73 -2.20
CA SER A 28 -16.70 -6.20 -1.72
C SER A 28 -16.82 -5.33 -0.47
N THR A 29 -17.96 -4.64 -0.30
CA THR A 29 -18.19 -3.77 0.88
C THR A 29 -18.79 -4.52 2.07
N LEU A 30 -19.40 -5.67 1.86
CA LEU A 30 -20.06 -6.45 2.92
C LEU A 30 -19.10 -6.86 4.05
N PRO A 31 -17.88 -7.36 3.81
CA PRO A 31 -16.92 -7.65 4.89
C PRO A 31 -16.52 -6.40 5.68
N LEU A 32 -16.36 -5.25 4.99
CA LEU A 32 -16.02 -3.98 5.64
C LEU A 32 -17.18 -3.47 6.51
N TYR A 33 -18.41 -3.59 6.01
CA TYR A 33 -19.61 -3.30 6.78
C TYR A 33 -19.68 -4.18 8.04
N TRP A 34 -19.47 -5.49 7.90
CA TRP A 34 -19.50 -6.42 9.03
C TRP A 34 -18.45 -6.08 10.08
N MET A 35 -17.22 -5.78 9.66
CA MET A 35 -16.14 -5.34 10.52
C MET A 35 -16.52 -4.06 11.28
N LEU A 36 -17.05 -3.07 10.56
CA LEU A 36 -17.49 -1.81 11.15
C LEU A 36 -18.66 -2.01 12.13
N ALA A 37 -19.71 -2.74 11.72
CA ALA A 37 -20.85 -3.02 12.58
C ALA A 37 -20.43 -3.80 13.84
N SER A 38 -19.58 -4.81 13.69
CA SER A 38 -19.12 -5.64 14.81
C SER A 38 -18.19 -4.90 15.76
N SER A 39 -17.49 -3.85 15.33
CA SER A 39 -16.66 -3.02 16.22
C SER A 39 -17.47 -2.24 17.26
N PHE A 40 -18.77 -2.04 17.03
CA PHE A 40 -19.71 -1.37 17.94
C PHE A 40 -20.56 -2.34 18.77
N LYS A 41 -20.48 -3.66 18.55
CA LYS A 41 -21.25 -4.67 19.31
C LYS A 41 -20.60 -4.99 20.64
N GLY A 42 -21.42 -5.21 21.67
CA GLY A 42 -20.96 -5.74 22.94
C GLY A 42 -20.55 -7.22 22.84
N PRO A 43 -19.78 -7.76 23.82
CA PRO A 43 -19.29 -9.14 23.79
C PRO A 43 -20.39 -10.19 23.62
N GLY A 44 -21.54 -10.03 24.28
CA GLY A 44 -22.67 -10.94 24.18
C GLY A 44 -23.36 -10.92 22.82
N GLU A 45 -23.38 -9.77 22.16
CA GLU A 45 -23.99 -9.63 20.85
C GLU A 45 -23.12 -10.18 19.71
N ILE A 46 -21.79 -10.05 19.82
CA ILE A 46 -20.85 -10.60 18.82
C ILE A 46 -20.97 -12.12 18.74
N SER A 47 -21.22 -12.78 19.90
CA SER A 47 -21.34 -14.23 20.02
C SER A 47 -22.78 -14.73 19.87
N ALA A 48 -23.75 -13.86 19.59
CA ALA A 48 -25.15 -14.22 19.50
C ALA A 48 -25.43 -15.13 18.30
N SER A 49 -26.35 -16.09 18.52
CA SER A 49 -26.86 -16.97 17.47
C SER A 49 -28.40 -16.90 17.48
N PRO A 50 -29.03 -16.47 16.38
CA PRO A 50 -28.44 -16.02 15.11
C PRO A 50 -27.70 -14.67 15.23
N PRO A 51 -26.68 -14.41 14.38
CA PRO A 51 -25.92 -13.16 14.43
C PRO A 51 -26.78 -11.96 14.00
N THR A 52 -26.67 -10.85 14.74
CA THR A 52 -27.32 -9.59 14.36
C THR A 52 -26.57 -8.90 13.21
N LEU A 53 -27.28 -8.35 12.24
CA LEU A 53 -26.64 -7.63 11.14
C LEU A 53 -26.12 -6.26 11.56
N ALA A 54 -26.82 -5.58 12.45
CA ALA A 54 -26.43 -4.27 13.00
C ALA A 54 -26.36 -4.34 14.52
N PRO A 55 -25.58 -3.48 15.20
CA PRO A 55 -25.53 -3.44 16.66
C PRO A 55 -26.89 -3.03 17.23
N THR A 56 -27.43 -3.84 18.15
CA THR A 56 -28.69 -3.53 18.87
C THR A 56 -28.47 -2.54 20.00
N SER A 57 -27.29 -2.59 20.63
CA SER A 57 -26.85 -1.68 21.69
C SER A 57 -25.44 -1.19 21.39
N PRO A 58 -25.28 -0.17 20.51
CA PRO A 58 -23.95 0.30 20.10
C PRO A 58 -23.11 0.77 21.28
N THR A 59 -21.85 0.31 21.35
CA THR A 59 -20.89 0.71 22.39
C THR A 59 -19.55 1.13 21.80
N LEU A 60 -18.91 2.09 22.45
CA LEU A 60 -17.51 2.47 22.17
C LEU A 60 -16.51 1.70 23.06
N GLY A 61 -16.99 0.77 23.89
CA GLY A 61 -16.15 0.00 24.80
C GLY A 61 -15.00 -0.72 24.10
N ASN A 62 -15.25 -1.29 22.93
CA ASN A 62 -14.21 -1.98 22.11
C ASN A 62 -13.10 -1.02 21.66
N TYR A 63 -13.44 0.22 21.31
CA TYR A 63 -12.46 1.25 20.97
C TYR A 63 -11.67 1.71 22.20
N ALA A 64 -12.35 1.92 23.33
CA ALA A 64 -11.68 2.26 24.58
C ALA A 64 -10.69 1.14 24.98
N GLU A 65 -11.08 -0.13 24.86
CA GLU A 65 -10.21 -1.26 25.10
C GLU A 65 -9.01 -1.28 24.15
N ALA A 66 -9.23 -1.09 22.84
CA ALA A 66 -8.18 -1.08 21.82
C ALA A 66 -7.17 0.07 22.03
N PHE A 67 -7.65 1.29 22.30
CA PHE A 67 -6.80 2.47 22.37
C PHE A 67 -6.15 2.68 23.74
N VAL A 68 -6.90 2.43 24.84
CA VAL A 68 -6.42 2.72 26.20
C VAL A 68 -5.66 1.55 26.79
N ARG A 69 -6.20 0.31 26.65
CA ARG A 69 -5.58 -0.86 27.26
C ARG A 69 -4.56 -1.54 26.36
N ASN A 70 -4.87 -1.69 25.07
CA ASN A 70 -4.02 -2.41 24.11
C ASN A 70 -3.08 -1.50 23.31
N GLY A 71 -3.07 -0.19 23.53
CA GLY A 71 -2.07 0.73 22.99
C GLY A 71 -2.08 0.90 21.47
N ILE A 72 -3.22 0.62 20.77
CA ILE A 72 -3.28 0.65 19.30
C ILE A 72 -2.86 2.00 18.71
N GLY A 73 -3.07 3.09 19.43
CA GLY A 73 -2.64 4.42 19.00
C GLY A 73 -1.13 4.51 18.75
N ARG A 74 -0.32 3.89 19.63
CA ARG A 74 1.14 3.79 19.43
C ARG A 74 1.48 2.95 18.21
N TYR A 75 0.84 1.80 18.04
CA TYR A 75 1.08 0.91 16.90
C TYR A 75 0.72 1.58 15.56
N LEU A 76 -0.36 2.38 15.54
CA LEU A 76 -0.72 3.21 14.38
C LEU A 76 0.37 4.23 14.07
N LEU A 77 0.86 4.97 15.07
CA LEU A 77 1.94 5.94 14.89
C LEU A 77 3.23 5.27 14.40
N ASN A 78 3.60 4.12 14.97
CA ASN A 78 4.75 3.35 14.52
C ASN A 78 4.60 2.92 13.05
N SER A 79 3.42 2.40 12.67
CA SER A 79 3.15 1.99 11.29
C SER A 79 3.18 3.18 10.33
N VAL A 80 2.60 4.33 10.70
CA VAL A 80 2.67 5.56 9.88
C VAL A 80 4.10 6.01 9.71
N LEU A 81 4.90 6.04 10.78
CA LEU A 81 6.31 6.41 10.72
C LEU A 81 7.10 5.47 9.81
N VAL A 82 7.05 4.17 10.09
CA VAL A 82 7.82 3.17 9.34
C VAL A 82 7.40 3.16 7.87
N ALA A 83 6.09 3.13 7.57
CA ALA A 83 5.61 3.11 6.19
C ALA A 83 5.94 4.40 5.44
N SER A 84 5.80 5.57 6.08
CA SER A 84 6.08 6.85 5.43
C SER A 84 7.57 7.04 5.17
N VAL A 85 8.43 6.73 6.14
CA VAL A 85 9.89 6.87 5.97
C VAL A 85 10.42 5.88 4.94
N SER A 86 10.00 4.60 5.01
CA SER A 86 10.39 3.61 4.00
C SER A 86 9.94 4.02 2.61
N THR A 87 8.71 4.50 2.46
CA THR A 87 8.18 4.98 1.18
C THR A 87 8.97 6.17 0.66
N ALA A 88 9.26 7.17 1.49
CA ALA A 88 10.02 8.35 1.08
C ALA A 88 11.43 7.98 0.59
N VAL A 89 12.13 7.08 1.30
CA VAL A 89 13.45 6.59 0.90
C VAL A 89 13.38 5.81 -0.41
N VAL A 90 12.41 4.89 -0.53
CA VAL A 90 12.21 4.10 -1.76
C VAL A 90 11.92 5.02 -2.95
N LEU A 91 11.05 6.03 -2.78
CA LEU A 91 10.73 6.97 -3.86
C LEU A 91 11.95 7.77 -4.30
N GLY A 92 12.74 8.28 -3.36
CA GLY A 92 13.97 9.00 -3.68
C GLY A 92 14.95 8.12 -4.46
N LEU A 93 15.27 6.94 -3.95
CA LEU A 93 16.21 6.03 -4.58
C LEU A 93 15.70 5.51 -5.93
N SER A 94 14.43 5.10 -6.00
CA SER A 94 13.83 4.56 -7.24
C SER A 94 13.69 5.61 -8.33
N PHE A 95 13.46 6.88 -7.99
CA PHE A 95 13.40 7.97 -8.96
C PHE A 95 14.75 8.15 -9.65
N PHE A 96 15.84 8.30 -8.90
CA PHE A 96 17.17 8.47 -9.49
C PHE A 96 17.67 7.22 -10.22
N ALA A 97 17.47 6.02 -9.64
CA ALA A 97 17.82 4.77 -10.29
C ALA A 97 17.00 4.53 -11.57
N GLY A 98 15.68 4.78 -11.49
CA GLY A 98 14.78 4.68 -12.64
C GLY A 98 15.13 5.67 -13.75
N TYR A 99 15.52 6.91 -13.39
CA TYR A 99 15.99 7.92 -14.33
C TYR A 99 17.28 7.47 -15.03
N ALA A 100 18.28 7.03 -14.29
CA ALA A 100 19.52 6.51 -14.85
C ALA A 100 19.24 5.34 -15.82
N LEU A 101 18.40 4.39 -15.42
CA LEU A 101 17.98 3.27 -16.26
C LEU A 101 17.12 3.68 -17.47
N ALA A 102 16.40 4.80 -17.40
CA ALA A 102 15.60 5.30 -18.52
C ALA A 102 16.45 6.00 -19.57
N ARG A 103 17.45 6.78 -19.13
CA ARG A 103 18.20 7.73 -19.97
C ARG A 103 19.59 7.25 -20.39
N THR A 104 20.23 6.41 -19.60
CA THR A 104 21.61 5.97 -19.91
C THR A 104 21.60 4.69 -20.73
N PRO A 105 22.39 4.60 -21.82
CA PRO A 105 22.53 3.38 -22.62
C PRO A 105 23.41 2.34 -21.90
N LEU A 106 22.90 1.78 -20.82
CA LEU A 106 23.61 0.79 -20.00
C LEU A 106 23.67 -0.56 -20.72
N ARG A 107 24.87 -1.11 -20.88
CA ARG A 107 25.06 -2.51 -21.31
C ARG A 107 24.54 -3.43 -20.21
N GLY A 108 23.67 -4.42 -20.58
CA GLY A 108 23.05 -5.33 -19.61
C GLY A 108 21.78 -4.78 -18.92
N ARG A 109 21.19 -3.68 -19.39
CA ARG A 109 19.94 -3.13 -18.85
C ARG A 109 18.79 -4.13 -18.82
N GLY A 110 18.62 -4.95 -19.88
CA GLY A 110 17.57 -5.97 -19.94
C GLY A 110 17.71 -7.00 -18.82
N PRO A 111 18.83 -7.73 -18.73
CA PRO A 111 19.11 -8.62 -17.61
C PRO A 111 18.95 -7.97 -16.22
N LEU A 112 19.42 -6.73 -16.03
CA LEU A 112 19.25 -6.02 -14.77
C LEU A 112 17.78 -5.80 -14.42
N MET A 113 16.96 -5.35 -15.37
CA MET A 113 15.51 -5.17 -15.16
C MET A 113 14.81 -6.49 -14.82
N THR A 114 15.20 -7.59 -15.50
CA THR A 114 14.69 -8.93 -15.19
C THR A 114 15.09 -9.37 -13.78
N ALA A 115 16.34 -9.14 -13.39
CA ALA A 115 16.81 -9.46 -12.04
C ALA A 115 16.06 -8.67 -10.95
N LEU A 116 15.81 -7.38 -11.17
CA LEU A 116 15.01 -6.55 -10.25
C LEU A 116 13.59 -7.10 -10.08
N LEU A 117 12.94 -7.52 -11.17
CA LEU A 117 11.62 -8.13 -11.10
C LEU A 117 11.65 -9.49 -10.41
N MET A 118 12.66 -10.33 -10.68
CA MET A 118 12.81 -11.61 -9.97
C MET A 118 12.98 -11.42 -8.45
N LEU A 119 13.75 -10.41 -8.03
CA LEU A 119 13.89 -10.07 -6.62
C LEU A 119 12.55 -9.64 -5.98
N SER A 120 11.70 -8.93 -6.74
CA SER A 120 10.38 -8.48 -6.24
C SER A 120 9.39 -9.62 -6.03
N VAL A 121 9.58 -10.76 -6.72
CA VAL A 121 8.71 -11.97 -6.59
C VAL A 121 9.28 -12.96 -5.59
N PHE A 122 10.48 -12.72 -5.08
CA PHE A 122 11.10 -13.62 -4.11
C PHE A 122 10.28 -13.70 -2.82
N PRO A 123 9.98 -14.90 -2.29
CA PRO A 123 9.11 -15.04 -1.13
C PRO A 123 9.76 -14.45 0.14
N PRO A 124 9.13 -13.41 0.76
CA PRO A 124 9.70 -12.74 1.94
C PRO A 124 9.96 -13.67 3.12
N ILE A 125 9.14 -14.72 3.26
CA ILE A 125 9.29 -15.72 4.33
C ILE A 125 10.66 -16.40 4.33
N ALA A 126 11.26 -16.62 3.16
CA ALA A 126 12.58 -17.23 3.04
C ALA A 126 13.70 -16.31 3.53
N LEU A 127 13.43 -15.00 3.59
CA LEU A 127 14.40 -13.99 4.02
C LEU A 127 14.32 -13.70 5.53
N VAL A 128 13.28 -14.14 6.23
CA VAL A 128 13.07 -13.81 7.67
C VAL A 128 14.25 -14.22 8.52
N VAL A 129 14.68 -15.48 8.42
CA VAL A 129 15.77 -16.01 9.27
C VAL A 129 17.11 -15.34 8.96
N PRO A 130 17.59 -15.27 7.70
CA PRO A 130 18.85 -14.61 7.41
C PRO A 130 18.84 -13.12 7.77
N LEU A 131 17.74 -12.38 7.52
CA LEU A 131 17.61 -10.99 7.92
C LEU A 131 17.59 -10.82 9.43
N PHE A 132 16.89 -11.68 10.17
CA PHE A 132 16.89 -11.65 11.63
C PHE A 132 18.30 -11.82 12.21
N LEU A 133 19.08 -12.76 11.69
CA LEU A 133 20.45 -12.97 12.13
C LEU A 133 21.34 -11.76 11.85
N LEU A 134 21.17 -11.14 10.69
CA LEU A 134 21.88 -9.94 10.30
C LEU A 134 21.51 -8.75 11.20
N GLU A 135 20.19 -8.49 11.39
CA GLU A 135 19.67 -7.44 12.26
C GLU A 135 20.16 -7.61 13.70
N ARG A 136 20.21 -8.85 14.19
CA ARG A 136 20.77 -9.19 15.51
C ARG A 136 22.25 -8.85 15.60
N GLN A 137 23.05 -9.17 14.57
CA GLN A 137 24.48 -8.91 14.56
C GLN A 137 24.81 -7.40 14.55
N VAL A 138 24.00 -6.61 13.83
CA VAL A 138 24.20 -5.15 13.75
C VAL A 138 23.48 -4.38 14.85
N GLY A 139 22.72 -5.07 15.73
CA GLY A 139 22.03 -4.45 16.87
C GLY A 139 20.82 -3.62 16.51
N LEU A 140 20.12 -3.93 15.39
CA LEU A 140 18.97 -3.20 14.91
C LEU A 140 17.61 -3.81 15.30
N LEU A 141 17.59 -4.99 15.96
CA LEU A 141 16.34 -5.55 16.49
C LEU A 141 15.68 -4.57 17.48
N ASN A 142 14.36 -4.62 17.57
CA ASN A 142 13.52 -3.72 18.38
C ASN A 142 13.76 -2.23 18.08
N SER A 143 13.91 -1.89 16.80
CA SER A 143 14.08 -0.51 16.37
C SER A 143 13.28 -0.19 15.10
N TYR A 144 13.01 1.09 14.85
CA TYR A 144 12.42 1.51 13.58
C TYR A 144 13.34 1.27 12.39
N ALA A 145 14.64 1.45 12.56
CA ALA A 145 15.62 1.21 11.51
C ALA A 145 15.67 -0.25 11.08
N GLY A 146 15.52 -1.20 12.03
CA GLY A 146 15.44 -2.63 11.76
C GLY A 146 14.23 -3.04 10.92
N LEU A 147 13.19 -2.20 10.81
CA LEU A 147 12.09 -2.42 9.87
C LEU A 147 12.27 -1.60 8.59
N ILE A 148 12.69 -0.35 8.70
CA ILE A 148 12.81 0.57 7.55
C ILE A 148 13.82 0.03 6.54
N VAL A 149 15.00 -0.43 6.98
CA VAL A 149 16.07 -0.88 6.08
C VAL A 149 15.63 -2.10 5.24
N PRO A 150 15.12 -3.21 5.83
CA PRO A 150 14.60 -4.33 5.04
C PRO A 150 13.43 -3.94 4.14
N TYR A 151 12.51 -3.08 4.61
CA TYR A 151 11.37 -2.65 3.80
C TYR A 151 11.80 -1.84 2.59
N VAL A 152 12.78 -0.97 2.74
CA VAL A 152 13.39 -0.25 1.61
C VAL A 152 14.02 -1.25 0.63
N ALA A 153 14.83 -2.18 1.11
CA ALA A 153 15.50 -3.16 0.27
C ALA A 153 14.53 -4.04 -0.53
N LEU A 154 13.45 -4.49 0.10
CA LEU A 154 12.45 -5.37 -0.54
C LEU A 154 11.54 -4.65 -1.54
N ASN A 155 11.19 -3.39 -1.28
CA ASN A 155 10.30 -2.62 -2.15
C ASN A 155 11.02 -1.88 -3.27
N LEU A 156 12.31 -1.59 -3.10
CA LEU A 156 13.10 -0.79 -4.06
C LEU A 156 13.14 -1.38 -5.47
N PRO A 157 13.33 -2.71 -5.71
CA PRO A 157 13.38 -3.28 -7.05
C PRO A 157 12.10 -3.00 -7.86
N PHE A 158 10.93 -3.21 -7.27
CA PHE A 158 9.64 -2.98 -7.93
C PHE A 158 9.39 -1.49 -8.18
N ALA A 159 9.73 -0.63 -7.22
CA ALA A 159 9.61 0.81 -7.38
C ALA A 159 10.52 1.35 -8.51
N ILE A 160 11.76 0.84 -8.64
CA ILE A 160 12.67 1.18 -9.75
C ILE A 160 12.04 0.77 -11.09
N TRP A 161 11.43 -0.41 -11.16
CA TRP A 161 10.78 -0.88 -12.37
C TRP A 161 9.61 0.05 -12.77
N ILE A 162 8.74 0.44 -11.82
CA ILE A 162 7.65 1.39 -12.06
C ILE A 162 8.21 2.72 -12.56
N MET A 163 9.16 3.29 -11.83
CA MET A 163 9.74 4.60 -12.15
C MET A 163 10.41 4.61 -13.53
N ARG A 164 11.23 3.60 -13.83
CA ARG A 164 11.86 3.48 -15.14
C ARG A 164 10.84 3.41 -16.28
N ASN A 165 9.79 2.59 -16.14
CA ASN A 165 8.77 2.46 -17.18
C ASN A 165 7.99 3.76 -17.39
N TYR A 166 7.73 4.52 -16.33
CA TYR A 166 7.10 5.81 -16.43
C TYR A 166 8.02 6.85 -17.12
N LEU A 167 9.27 6.91 -16.69
CA LEU A 167 10.27 7.88 -17.19
C LEU A 167 10.62 7.67 -18.66
N VAL A 168 10.57 6.44 -19.16
CA VAL A 168 10.74 6.16 -20.60
C VAL A 168 9.64 6.81 -21.45
N GLY A 169 8.44 7.00 -20.90
CA GLY A 169 7.33 7.67 -21.59
C GLY A 169 7.45 9.20 -21.65
N ILE A 170 8.39 9.81 -20.93
CA ILE A 170 8.62 11.26 -20.99
C ILE A 170 9.54 11.57 -22.17
N PRO A 171 9.14 12.49 -23.10
CA PRO A 171 9.94 12.87 -24.26
C PRO A 171 11.32 13.40 -23.88
N HIS A 172 12.36 13.00 -24.62
CA HIS A 172 13.74 13.42 -24.35
C HIS A 172 13.98 14.88 -24.72
N GLU A 173 13.20 15.40 -25.65
CA GLU A 173 13.26 16.77 -26.18
C GLU A 173 13.07 17.81 -25.08
N LEU A 174 12.38 17.47 -23.99
CA LEU A 174 12.22 18.38 -22.84
C LEU A 174 13.53 18.60 -22.08
N GLU A 175 14.37 17.58 -22.02
CA GLU A 175 15.69 17.65 -21.40
C GLU A 175 16.68 18.42 -22.29
N GLU A 176 16.59 18.20 -23.60
CA GLU A 176 17.39 18.91 -24.60
C GLU A 176 17.07 20.41 -24.59
N ALA A 177 15.78 20.77 -24.60
CA ALA A 177 15.34 22.17 -24.50
C ALA A 177 15.87 22.85 -23.24
N ALA A 178 15.75 22.19 -22.08
CA ALA A 178 16.27 22.71 -20.82
C ALA A 178 17.80 22.85 -20.82
N THR A 179 18.51 21.98 -21.56
CA THR A 179 19.97 22.07 -21.73
C THR A 179 20.35 23.30 -22.58
N VAL A 180 19.58 23.59 -23.64
CA VAL A 180 19.75 24.79 -24.47
C VAL A 180 19.52 26.06 -23.62
N ASP A 181 18.57 26.00 -22.69
CA ASP A 181 18.31 27.09 -21.72
C ASP A 181 19.38 27.20 -20.63
N GLY A 182 20.45 26.39 -20.68
CA GLY A 182 21.58 26.44 -19.75
C GLY A 182 21.36 25.72 -18.42
N ALA A 183 20.33 24.88 -18.31
CA ALA A 183 20.09 24.11 -17.09
C ALA A 183 21.11 22.95 -16.96
N GLY A 184 21.75 22.84 -15.81
CA GLY A 184 22.63 21.71 -15.49
C GLY A 184 21.84 20.41 -15.23
N PRO A 185 22.49 19.23 -15.30
CA PRO A 185 21.82 17.92 -15.23
C PRO A 185 20.92 17.73 -14.00
N LEU A 186 21.41 18.08 -12.82
CA LEU A 186 20.64 17.97 -11.58
C LEU A 186 19.42 18.87 -11.57
N ARG A 187 19.54 20.10 -12.15
CA ARG A 187 18.44 21.03 -12.27
C ARG A 187 17.38 20.48 -13.22
N ILE A 188 17.76 19.89 -14.35
CA ILE A 188 16.83 19.25 -15.30
C ILE A 188 16.05 18.14 -14.61
N VAL A 189 16.75 17.26 -13.89
CA VAL A 189 16.12 16.13 -13.17
C VAL A 189 15.11 16.62 -12.14
N LEU A 190 15.46 17.63 -11.32
CA LEU A 190 14.63 18.06 -10.20
C LEU A 190 13.53 19.04 -10.61
N THR A 191 13.77 19.93 -11.62
CA THR A 191 12.80 20.99 -11.98
C THR A 191 11.98 20.67 -13.20
N VAL A 192 12.46 19.80 -14.10
CA VAL A 192 11.73 19.43 -15.32
C VAL A 192 11.15 18.02 -15.19
N ILE A 193 12.01 17.04 -14.91
CA ILE A 193 11.60 15.64 -14.95
C ILE A 193 10.81 15.23 -13.71
N ALA A 194 11.21 15.63 -12.50
CA ALA A 194 10.52 15.23 -11.27
C ALA A 194 9.06 15.70 -11.22
N PRO A 195 8.69 16.94 -11.63
CA PRO A 195 7.30 17.35 -11.73
C PRO A 195 6.49 16.50 -12.72
N LEU A 196 7.06 16.17 -13.87
CA LEU A 196 6.43 15.33 -14.88
C LEU A 196 6.29 13.88 -14.44
N ALA A 197 7.23 13.42 -13.61
CA ALA A 197 7.23 12.05 -13.07
C ALA A 197 6.30 11.87 -11.85
N ARG A 198 5.63 12.93 -11.35
CA ARG A 198 4.73 12.85 -10.18
C ARG A 198 3.73 11.69 -10.25
N PRO A 199 3.01 11.43 -11.35
CA PRO A 199 2.08 10.30 -11.38
C PRO A 199 2.77 8.94 -11.20
N GLY A 200 3.98 8.78 -11.76
CA GLY A 200 4.80 7.58 -11.55
C GLY A 200 5.25 7.43 -10.10
N LEU A 201 5.71 8.54 -9.47
CA LEU A 201 6.06 8.60 -8.06
C LEU A 201 4.86 8.25 -7.16
N PHE A 202 3.67 8.77 -7.46
CA PHE A 202 2.46 8.41 -6.72
C PHE A 202 2.13 6.93 -6.84
N THR A 203 2.24 6.36 -8.03
CA THR A 203 2.00 4.93 -8.23
C THR A 203 2.98 4.09 -7.42
N ALA A 204 4.29 4.34 -7.53
CA ALA A 204 5.32 3.64 -6.76
C ALA A 204 5.11 3.85 -5.24
N GLY A 205 4.74 5.06 -4.82
CA GLY A 205 4.48 5.40 -3.43
C GLY A 205 3.31 4.66 -2.83
N ILE A 206 2.18 4.55 -3.53
CA ILE A 206 1.01 3.81 -3.05
C ILE A 206 1.35 2.33 -2.88
N PHE A 207 2.01 1.72 -3.86
CA PHE A 207 2.41 0.31 -3.75
C PHE A 207 3.37 0.08 -2.58
N THR A 208 4.41 0.90 -2.46
CA THR A 208 5.38 0.80 -1.37
C THR A 208 4.73 1.02 0.00
N PHE A 209 3.93 2.08 0.14
CA PHE A 209 3.25 2.37 1.41
C PHE A 209 2.32 1.24 1.82
N THR A 210 1.50 0.75 0.89
CA THR A 210 0.53 -0.33 1.19
C THR A 210 1.25 -1.63 1.53
N ALA A 211 2.32 -1.99 0.80
CA ALA A 211 3.12 -3.17 1.09
C ALA A 211 3.77 -3.09 2.48
N THR A 212 4.36 -1.95 2.82
CA THR A 212 4.99 -1.71 4.12
C THR A 212 3.96 -1.64 5.25
N TRP A 213 2.81 -1.02 5.02
CA TRP A 213 1.73 -0.92 5.99
C TRP A 213 1.14 -2.28 6.37
N ALA A 214 0.97 -3.16 5.39
CA ALA A 214 0.39 -4.49 5.58
C ALA A 214 1.42 -5.54 6.03
N GLU A 215 2.71 -5.18 6.09
CA GLU A 215 3.74 -6.13 6.46
C GLU A 215 3.61 -6.56 7.92
N PHE A 216 3.62 -7.85 8.13
CA PHE A 216 3.39 -8.47 9.43
C PHE A 216 4.55 -9.32 9.90
N LEU A 217 5.15 -10.09 8.98
CA LEU A 217 6.05 -11.19 9.33
C LEU A 217 7.40 -10.70 9.86
N LEU A 218 8.02 -9.75 9.17
CA LEU A 218 9.28 -9.14 9.63
C LEU A 218 9.03 -8.31 10.89
N ALA A 219 7.92 -7.55 10.93
CA ALA A 219 7.56 -6.75 12.11
C ALA A 219 7.35 -7.62 13.35
N LEU A 220 6.69 -8.78 13.22
CA LEU A 220 6.49 -9.72 14.32
C LEU A 220 7.81 -10.32 14.80
N THR A 221 8.72 -10.60 13.85
CA THR A 221 9.98 -11.29 14.14
C THR A 221 11.05 -10.35 14.70
N PHE A 222 11.14 -9.12 14.20
CA PHE A 222 12.21 -8.17 14.52
C PHE A 222 11.88 -7.29 15.72
N ASN A 223 10.59 -6.97 15.93
CA ASN A 223 10.15 -6.05 16.98
C ASN A 223 9.25 -6.77 18.00
N SER A 224 9.86 -7.43 18.97
CA SER A 224 9.17 -8.10 20.08
C SER A 224 8.68 -7.13 21.16
N GLU A 225 9.31 -5.96 21.30
CA GLU A 225 8.96 -4.93 22.28
C GLU A 225 7.77 -4.09 21.84
N ASP A 226 6.85 -3.81 22.79
CA ASP A 226 5.63 -3.00 22.54
C ASP A 226 5.92 -1.62 21.95
N GLY A 227 7.08 -1.04 22.31
CA GLY A 227 7.47 0.29 21.87
C GLY A 227 7.57 0.47 20.34
N HIS A 228 7.93 -0.60 19.63
CA HIS A 228 8.25 -0.58 18.20
C HIS A 228 7.31 -1.44 17.33
N ARG A 229 6.27 -2.06 17.94
CA ARG A 229 5.30 -2.87 17.19
C ARG A 229 4.51 -2.03 16.19
N THR A 230 4.27 -2.62 15.03
CA THR A 230 3.38 -2.07 14.00
C THR A 230 1.93 -2.51 14.24
N VAL A 231 0.98 -1.85 13.61
CA VAL A 231 -0.45 -2.10 13.79
C VAL A 231 -0.88 -3.53 13.47
N PRO A 232 -0.41 -4.18 12.37
CA PRO A 232 -0.79 -5.57 12.12
C PRO A 232 -0.35 -6.53 13.23
N VAL A 233 0.86 -6.33 13.76
CA VAL A 233 1.38 -7.13 14.89
C VAL A 233 0.60 -6.85 16.16
N GLY A 234 0.36 -5.56 16.47
CA GLY A 234 -0.39 -5.16 17.64
C GLY A 234 -1.78 -5.77 17.69
N ILE A 235 -2.53 -5.73 16.58
CA ILE A 235 -3.87 -6.33 16.49
C ILE A 235 -3.81 -7.86 16.65
N ALA A 236 -2.85 -8.52 16.01
CA ALA A 236 -2.71 -9.97 16.11
C ALA A 236 -2.45 -10.45 17.54
N LEU A 237 -1.80 -9.62 18.37
CA LEU A 237 -1.48 -9.92 19.75
C LEU A 237 -2.60 -9.54 20.75
N PHE A 238 -3.73 -9.00 20.31
CA PHE A 238 -4.90 -8.81 21.21
C PHE A 238 -5.54 -10.12 21.67
N THR A 239 -5.28 -11.21 20.96
CA THR A 239 -5.78 -12.54 21.28
C THR A 239 -5.02 -13.11 22.46
N SER A 240 -5.72 -13.50 23.53
CA SER A 240 -5.15 -14.28 24.64
C SER A 240 -5.31 -15.78 24.42
N GLN A 241 -4.64 -16.58 25.24
CA GLN A 241 -4.73 -18.04 25.18
C GLN A 241 -6.17 -18.58 25.41
N TYR A 242 -6.99 -17.82 26.12
CA TYR A 242 -8.33 -18.27 26.53
C TYR A 242 -9.49 -17.46 25.92
N THR A 243 -9.22 -16.31 25.35
CA THR A 243 -10.27 -15.43 24.82
C THR A 243 -9.81 -14.71 23.56
N VAL A 244 -10.73 -14.62 22.59
CA VAL A 244 -10.56 -13.81 21.39
C VAL A 244 -11.51 -12.61 21.51
N PRO A 245 -11.00 -11.42 21.80
CA PRO A 245 -11.83 -10.23 21.96
C PRO A 245 -12.24 -9.67 20.59
N TYR A 246 -13.15 -10.35 19.90
CA TYR A 246 -13.56 -10.00 18.53
C TYR A 246 -13.95 -8.52 18.36
N GLY A 247 -14.68 -7.94 19.34
CA GLY A 247 -15.05 -6.52 19.27
C GLY A 247 -13.84 -5.60 19.24
N THR A 248 -12.87 -5.85 20.11
CA THR A 248 -11.61 -5.10 20.18
C THR A 248 -10.76 -5.31 18.92
N LEU A 249 -10.71 -6.54 18.39
CA LEU A 249 -10.04 -6.85 17.12
C LEU A 249 -10.67 -6.08 15.96
N PHE A 250 -12.00 -6.06 15.85
CA PHE A 250 -12.70 -5.30 14.83
C PHE A 250 -12.49 -3.79 14.99
N ALA A 251 -12.51 -3.25 16.22
CA ALA A 251 -12.21 -1.84 16.47
C ALA A 251 -10.78 -1.48 16.04
N GLY A 252 -9.80 -2.35 16.36
CA GLY A 252 -8.42 -2.22 15.91
C GLY A 252 -8.29 -2.27 14.39
N ALA A 253 -8.97 -3.22 13.74
CA ALA A 253 -8.95 -3.36 12.29
C ALA A 253 -9.59 -2.17 11.56
N VAL A 254 -10.70 -1.62 12.09
CA VAL A 254 -11.30 -0.37 11.59
C VAL A 254 -10.29 0.77 11.69
N ALA A 255 -9.66 0.95 12.86
CA ALA A 255 -8.65 1.99 13.05
C ALA A 255 -7.46 1.83 12.09
N ALA A 256 -6.99 0.59 11.86
CA ALA A 256 -5.91 0.27 10.92
C ALA A 256 -6.28 0.52 9.45
N THR A 257 -7.56 0.46 9.10
CA THR A 257 -8.04 0.70 7.74
C THR A 257 -8.08 2.18 7.38
N LEU A 258 -8.25 3.07 8.37
CA LEU A 258 -8.43 4.51 8.15
C LEU A 258 -7.26 5.18 7.40
N PRO A 259 -5.97 4.97 7.74
CA PRO A 259 -4.86 5.62 7.04
C PRO A 259 -4.80 5.23 5.56
N ILE A 260 -5.00 3.95 5.23
CA ILE A 260 -5.05 3.48 3.84
C ILE A 260 -6.27 4.07 3.13
N GLY A 261 -7.44 4.05 3.77
CA GLY A 261 -8.66 4.64 3.22
C GLY A 261 -8.49 6.12 2.89
N ILE A 262 -7.91 6.90 3.79
CA ILE A 262 -7.59 8.32 3.59
C ILE A 262 -6.61 8.49 2.42
N LEU A 263 -5.55 7.69 2.37
CA LEU A 263 -4.57 7.74 1.28
C LEU A 263 -5.24 7.45 -0.07
N VAL A 264 -6.06 6.41 -0.16
CA VAL A 264 -6.80 6.07 -1.39
C VAL A 264 -7.74 7.21 -1.80
N LEU A 265 -8.47 7.81 -0.86
CA LEU A 265 -9.38 8.93 -1.14
C LEU A 265 -8.64 10.17 -1.66
N ILE A 266 -7.49 10.52 -1.08
CA ILE A 266 -6.66 11.65 -1.52
C ILE A 266 -6.14 11.40 -2.94
N PHE A 267 -5.62 10.20 -3.20
CA PHE A 267 -4.91 9.88 -4.45
C PHE A 267 -5.76 9.15 -5.50
N ARG A 268 -7.09 9.01 -5.30
CA ARG A 268 -8.00 8.28 -6.20
C ARG A 268 -7.88 8.68 -7.69
N ARG A 269 -7.69 9.97 -7.98
CA ARG A 269 -7.55 10.47 -9.36
C ARG A 269 -6.25 9.97 -10.01
N SER A 270 -5.15 9.97 -9.26
CA SER A 270 -3.84 9.52 -9.75
C SER A 270 -3.80 8.00 -9.93
N ILE A 271 -4.51 7.23 -9.08
CA ILE A 271 -4.66 5.78 -9.21
C ILE A 271 -5.38 5.44 -10.51
N VAL A 272 -6.52 6.08 -10.76
CA VAL A 272 -7.33 5.82 -11.97
C VAL A 272 -6.57 6.20 -13.24
N SER A 273 -5.89 7.36 -13.27
CA SER A 273 -5.12 7.79 -14.44
C SER A 273 -3.91 6.89 -14.71
N GLY A 274 -3.24 6.38 -13.68
CA GLY A 274 -2.13 5.44 -13.83
C GLY A 274 -2.56 4.08 -14.39
N MET A 275 -3.74 3.59 -14.03
CA MET A 275 -4.29 2.33 -14.55
C MET A 275 -4.78 2.44 -15.99
N THR A 276 -5.34 3.60 -16.39
CA THR A 276 -5.88 3.81 -17.75
C THR A 276 -4.79 4.08 -18.78
N SER A 277 -3.67 4.70 -18.41
CA SER A 277 -2.56 4.94 -19.33
C SER A 277 -1.83 3.65 -19.78
N GLY A 278 -1.96 2.57 -19.00
CA GLY A 278 -1.47 1.23 -19.38
C GLY A 278 -2.44 0.43 -20.28
N ALA A 279 -3.73 0.77 -20.27
CA ALA A 279 -4.76 0.02 -21.01
C ALA A 279 -5.05 0.57 -22.42
N VAL A 280 -4.54 1.75 -22.78
CA VAL A 280 -4.81 2.43 -24.07
C VAL A 280 -3.61 2.29 -25.04
N LYS A 281 -2.80 1.25 -24.95
CA LYS A 281 -1.85 0.83 -25.99
C LYS A 281 -2.43 -0.40 -26.71
N GLY A 282 -3.48 -0.15 -27.48
CA GLY A 282 -4.07 -1.11 -28.42
C GLY A 282 -4.66 -0.33 -29.58
#